data_9fb012230330e66c288f2c30848265ff
#
_entry.id   9fb012230330e66c288f2c30848265ff
#
_cell.length_a   1.000
_cell.length_b   1.000
_cell.length_c   1.000
_cell.angle_alpha   90.00
_cell.angle_beta   90.00
_cell.angle_gamma   90.00
#
_symmetry.space_group_name_H-M   'P 1'
#
loop_
_entity.id
_entity.type
_entity.pdbx_description
1 polymer ?
#
loop_
_entity_poly.entity_id
_entity_poly.type
_entity_poly.pdbx_seq_one_letter_code
_entity_poly.pdbx_strand_id
1 'polypeptide(L)'
;MQSIPIKNVGESRLVDPFQRQYYYLRLSITDQCNFRCTYCLPDGYQPEANKPSFLTLKEITHLAQAFAEMGTEKIRLTGGEPTLRKDFISIAESIANIDGIRQLAVTTNGYRMAKDVADWKKAGITSINVSVDSLDPKMFHQITGINKFDDVMRGIDRAFEVGYNKVKVNSVLMKNLNDKEFEQFLVWVKDRPIQMRFIELMQTGEMDSFFDKHHLSGQVLVDKLLKNGWTLQHKSHTDGPAKVFTHPDYSGEIGLIMPYEKNFCASCNRLRVSAKGKLHLCLFGEEGIELRDLLQSHEQQDILQARIFSALQGKREHHYLHVGDSGVRNHLASIGG
;
A
#
# COMPACT_ATOMS: atom_id res chain seq x y z
N MET A 1 -2.06 -3.66 -38.08
CA MET A 1 -2.14 -4.38 -36.80
C MET A 1 -0.80 -5.07 -36.60
N GLN A 2 0.08 -4.50 -35.78
CA GLN A 2 1.32 -5.16 -35.40
C GLN A 2 0.98 -6.20 -34.32
N SER A 3 1.26 -7.47 -34.60
CA SER A 3 1.12 -8.57 -33.66
C SER A 3 2.03 -8.32 -32.47
N ILE A 4 1.45 -8.18 -31.27
CA ILE A 4 2.18 -8.13 -30.02
C ILE A 4 2.85 -9.49 -29.83
N PRO A 5 4.19 -9.58 -29.71
CA PRO A 5 4.87 -10.86 -29.55
C PRO A 5 4.42 -11.56 -28.25
N ILE A 6 4.08 -12.82 -28.36
CA ILE A 6 3.80 -13.70 -27.20
C ILE A 6 5.10 -13.83 -26.41
N LYS A 7 5.18 -13.20 -25.24
CA LYS A 7 6.32 -13.27 -24.34
C LYS A 7 6.21 -14.45 -23.37
N ASN A 8 7.37 -14.97 -22.98
CA ASN A 8 7.54 -16.08 -22.05
C ASN A 8 6.82 -15.84 -20.71
N VAL A 9 6.26 -16.88 -20.14
CA VAL A 9 5.67 -16.91 -18.82
C VAL A 9 6.70 -16.44 -17.79
N GLY A 10 6.47 -15.24 -17.20
CA GLY A 10 7.34 -14.64 -16.18
C GLY A 10 7.79 -13.19 -16.45
N GLU A 11 7.53 -12.63 -17.61
CA GLU A 11 7.86 -11.21 -17.87
C GLU A 11 6.59 -10.34 -17.92
N SER A 12 6.58 -9.25 -17.12
CA SER A 12 5.50 -8.27 -17.19
C SER A 12 5.46 -7.58 -18.56
N ARG A 13 4.26 -7.48 -19.14
CA ARG A 13 4.02 -6.63 -20.33
C ARG A 13 3.89 -5.16 -19.94
N LEU A 14 3.69 -4.87 -18.65
CA LEU A 14 3.57 -3.53 -18.11
C LEU A 14 4.97 -2.95 -17.93
N VAL A 15 5.51 -2.35 -18.99
CA VAL A 15 6.83 -1.71 -19.03
C VAL A 15 6.65 -0.25 -19.43
N ASP A 16 7.23 0.66 -18.66
CA ASP A 16 7.22 2.09 -18.97
C ASP A 16 8.41 2.51 -19.86
N PRO A 17 8.46 3.76 -20.36
CA PRO A 17 9.58 4.25 -21.19
C PRO A 17 10.95 4.17 -20.52
N PHE A 18 11.00 4.06 -19.19
CA PHE A 18 12.23 3.96 -18.39
C PHE A 18 12.63 2.52 -18.09
N GLN A 19 12.01 1.54 -18.76
CA GLN A 19 12.26 0.10 -18.60
C GLN A 19 11.90 -0.45 -17.21
N ARG A 20 11.07 0.26 -16.42
CA ARG A 20 10.54 -0.25 -15.16
C ARG A 20 9.39 -1.21 -15.45
N GLN A 21 9.36 -2.34 -14.76
CA GLN A 21 8.36 -3.39 -14.91
C GLN A 21 7.40 -3.38 -13.72
N TYR A 22 6.10 -3.56 -13.99
CA TYR A 22 5.03 -3.40 -13.00
C TYR A 22 4.35 -4.73 -12.69
N TYR A 23 4.87 -5.42 -11.68
CA TYR A 23 4.34 -6.71 -11.20
C TYR A 23 3.34 -6.54 -10.06
N TYR A 24 3.11 -5.32 -9.60
CA TYR A 24 2.39 -5.05 -8.37
C TYR A 24 1.29 -3.99 -8.56
N LEU A 25 0.03 -4.41 -8.38
CA LEU A 25 -1.14 -3.52 -8.36
C LEU A 25 -1.57 -3.21 -6.91
N ARG A 26 -1.76 -1.93 -6.59
CA ARG A 26 -2.49 -1.49 -5.40
C ARG A 26 -3.91 -1.13 -5.83
N LEU A 27 -4.88 -1.86 -5.31
CA LEU A 27 -6.29 -1.71 -5.64
C LEU A 27 -7.03 -1.17 -4.42
N SER A 28 -7.43 0.09 -4.49
CA SER A 28 -8.37 0.66 -3.53
C SER A 28 -9.76 0.13 -3.83
N ILE A 29 -10.44 -0.41 -2.83
CA ILE A 29 -11.80 -0.96 -2.98
C ILE A 29 -12.86 -0.10 -2.28
N THR A 30 -12.44 0.89 -1.49
CA THR A 30 -13.31 1.86 -0.81
C THR A 30 -12.51 3.10 -0.43
N ASP A 31 -13.17 4.26 -0.35
CA ASP A 31 -12.59 5.47 0.22
C ASP A 31 -12.94 5.63 1.71
N GLN A 32 -13.89 4.82 2.20
CA GLN A 32 -14.38 4.88 3.59
C GLN A 32 -13.29 4.42 4.57
N CYS A 33 -13.13 5.16 5.66
CA CYS A 33 -12.28 4.79 6.78
C CYS A 33 -13.00 5.10 8.10
N ASN A 34 -12.82 4.23 9.08
CA ASN A 34 -13.33 4.42 10.44
C ASN A 34 -12.31 5.05 11.40
N PHE A 35 -11.09 5.37 10.93
CA PHE A 35 -10.07 6.13 11.66
C PHE A 35 -10.00 7.56 11.14
N ARG A 36 -9.41 8.47 11.94
CA ARG A 36 -9.22 9.89 11.64
C ARG A 36 -7.76 10.28 11.84
N CYS A 37 -6.87 9.54 11.17
CA CYS A 37 -5.43 9.78 11.32
C CYS A 37 -5.08 11.20 10.89
N THR A 38 -4.33 11.90 11.74
CA THR A 38 -4.00 13.32 11.62
C THR A 38 -3.27 13.69 10.32
N TYR A 39 -2.55 12.74 9.74
CA TYR A 39 -1.81 12.90 8.48
C TYR A 39 -2.56 12.41 7.23
N CYS A 40 -3.79 11.87 7.38
CA CYS A 40 -4.52 11.24 6.28
C CYS A 40 -5.95 11.78 6.13
N LEU A 41 -6.78 11.60 7.14
CA LEU A 41 -8.19 12.03 7.18
C LEU A 41 -8.52 12.64 8.55
N PRO A 42 -7.95 13.81 8.88
CA PRO A 42 -8.09 14.40 10.23
C PRO A 42 -9.56 14.67 10.61
N ASP A 43 -10.39 15.04 9.63
CA ASP A 43 -11.82 15.28 9.83
C ASP A 43 -12.68 14.01 9.68
N GLY A 44 -12.03 12.85 9.47
CA GLY A 44 -12.68 11.58 9.17
C GLY A 44 -13.23 11.52 7.74
N TYR A 45 -13.74 10.34 7.38
CA TYR A 45 -14.38 10.17 6.07
C TYR A 45 -15.70 10.94 5.99
N GLN A 46 -15.80 11.79 4.98
CA GLN A 46 -17.03 12.53 4.68
C GLN A 46 -17.67 11.94 3.41
N PRO A 47 -18.87 11.36 3.50
CA PRO A 47 -19.61 10.93 2.31
C PRO A 47 -19.92 12.14 1.43
N GLU A 48 -19.52 12.11 0.17
CA GLU A 48 -19.90 13.15 -0.77
C GLU A 48 -21.20 12.73 -1.51
N ALA A 49 -22.20 13.60 -1.47
CA ALA A 49 -23.40 13.45 -2.28
C ALA A 49 -23.01 13.46 -3.77
N ASN A 50 -23.62 12.59 -4.59
CA ASN A 50 -23.43 12.50 -6.04
C ASN A 50 -22.08 11.93 -6.54
N LYS A 51 -21.23 11.32 -5.70
CA LYS A 51 -20.07 10.58 -6.19
C LYS A 51 -20.47 9.23 -6.81
N PRO A 52 -19.76 8.79 -7.87
CA PRO A 52 -19.93 7.44 -8.40
C PRO A 52 -19.75 6.38 -7.31
N SER A 53 -20.54 5.31 -7.36
CA SER A 53 -20.38 4.16 -6.48
C SER A 53 -19.01 3.51 -6.64
N PHE A 54 -18.54 2.80 -5.63
CA PHE A 54 -17.32 1.99 -5.74
C PHE A 54 -17.48 0.87 -6.77
N LEU A 55 -16.38 0.40 -7.31
CA LEU A 55 -16.36 -0.76 -8.21
C LEU A 55 -17.07 -1.96 -7.55
N THR A 56 -17.90 -2.62 -8.33
CA THR A 56 -18.57 -3.88 -7.92
C THR A 56 -17.58 -5.04 -7.88
N LEU A 57 -17.95 -6.15 -7.25
CA LEU A 57 -17.16 -7.40 -7.28
C LEU A 57 -16.83 -7.82 -8.73
N LYS A 58 -17.80 -7.75 -9.64
CA LYS A 58 -17.61 -8.11 -11.06
C LYS A 58 -16.57 -7.20 -11.73
N GLU A 59 -16.69 -5.88 -11.57
CA GLU A 59 -15.74 -4.91 -12.13
C GLU A 59 -14.33 -5.11 -11.57
N ILE A 60 -14.20 -5.39 -10.25
CA ILE A 60 -12.93 -5.68 -9.58
C ILE A 60 -12.29 -6.96 -10.16
N THR A 61 -13.08 -8.01 -10.36
CA THR A 61 -12.59 -9.28 -10.92
C THR A 61 -12.08 -9.09 -12.35
N HIS A 62 -12.84 -8.41 -13.21
CA HIS A 62 -12.40 -8.11 -14.59
C HIS A 62 -11.11 -7.30 -14.61
N LEU A 63 -11.02 -6.27 -13.77
CA LEU A 63 -9.82 -5.44 -13.65
C LEU A 63 -8.61 -6.27 -13.21
N ALA A 64 -8.77 -7.09 -12.15
CA ALA A 64 -7.69 -7.92 -11.62
C ALA A 64 -7.21 -8.96 -12.64
N GLN A 65 -8.13 -9.54 -13.42
CA GLN A 65 -7.80 -10.47 -14.49
C GLN A 65 -7.01 -9.78 -15.62
N ALA A 66 -7.43 -8.58 -16.06
CA ALA A 66 -6.67 -7.82 -17.06
C ALA A 66 -5.23 -7.54 -16.61
N PHE A 67 -5.04 -7.16 -15.36
CA PHE A 67 -3.71 -6.94 -14.81
C PHE A 67 -2.89 -8.24 -14.68
N ALA A 68 -3.51 -9.36 -14.30
CA ALA A 68 -2.84 -10.65 -14.21
C ALA A 68 -2.33 -11.12 -15.57
N GLU A 69 -3.15 -11.02 -16.63
CA GLU A 69 -2.79 -11.36 -18.01
C GLU A 69 -1.66 -10.46 -18.55
N MET A 70 -1.54 -9.22 -18.05
CA MET A 70 -0.43 -8.33 -18.36
C MET A 70 0.83 -8.58 -17.52
N GLY A 71 0.82 -9.60 -16.62
CA GLY A 71 1.97 -10.02 -15.84
C GLY A 71 2.02 -9.44 -14.42
N THR A 72 0.92 -8.89 -13.90
CA THR A 72 0.83 -8.56 -12.46
C THR A 72 0.76 -9.85 -11.66
N GLU A 73 1.69 -10.03 -10.71
CA GLU A 73 1.77 -11.19 -9.83
C GLU A 73 1.26 -10.92 -8.43
N LYS A 74 1.15 -9.64 -8.05
CA LYS A 74 0.77 -9.21 -6.72
C LYS A 74 -0.32 -8.16 -6.76
N ILE A 75 -1.40 -8.42 -6.03
CA ILE A 75 -2.45 -7.43 -5.79
C ILE A 75 -2.51 -7.12 -4.29
N ARG A 76 -2.66 -5.83 -3.98
CA ARG A 76 -2.89 -5.38 -2.61
C ARG A 76 -4.21 -4.66 -2.52
N LEU A 77 -5.12 -5.23 -1.74
CA LEU A 77 -6.36 -4.58 -1.35
C LEU A 77 -6.06 -3.47 -0.34
N THR A 78 -6.59 -2.30 -0.61
CA THR A 78 -6.40 -1.10 0.20
C THR A 78 -7.61 -0.17 0.06
N GLY A 79 -7.48 1.08 0.48
CA GLY A 79 -8.53 2.08 0.41
C GLY A 79 -8.38 3.09 1.53
N GLY A 80 -9.48 3.56 2.08
CA GLY A 80 -9.54 4.02 3.44
C GLY A 80 -9.28 2.82 4.37
N GLU A 81 -10.33 2.10 4.76
CA GLU A 81 -10.18 0.79 5.42
C GLU A 81 -10.93 -0.28 4.61
N PRO A 82 -10.22 -1.16 3.88
CA PRO A 82 -10.85 -2.11 2.96
C PRO A 82 -11.79 -3.10 3.64
N THR A 83 -11.54 -3.43 4.91
CA THR A 83 -12.33 -4.41 5.67
C THR A 83 -13.69 -3.88 6.12
N LEU A 84 -14.00 -2.61 5.87
CA LEU A 84 -15.34 -2.05 6.05
C LEU A 84 -16.30 -2.47 4.92
N ARG A 85 -15.77 -2.88 3.76
CA ARG A 85 -16.62 -3.38 2.67
C ARG A 85 -17.25 -4.70 3.05
N LYS A 86 -18.59 -4.80 2.87
CA LYS A 86 -19.35 -6.00 3.21
C LYS A 86 -18.94 -7.23 2.38
N ASP A 87 -18.55 -7.01 1.12
CA ASP A 87 -18.11 -8.03 0.16
C ASP A 87 -16.58 -8.21 0.12
N PHE A 88 -15.84 -7.73 1.16
CA PHE A 88 -14.38 -7.82 1.24
C PHE A 88 -13.86 -9.26 1.05
N ILE A 89 -14.48 -10.23 1.72
CA ILE A 89 -14.10 -11.66 1.62
C ILE A 89 -14.31 -12.17 0.19
N SER A 90 -15.46 -11.92 -0.40
CA SER A 90 -15.75 -12.35 -1.78
C SER A 90 -14.80 -11.72 -2.81
N ILE A 91 -14.39 -10.46 -2.60
CA ILE A 91 -13.38 -9.80 -3.41
C ILE A 91 -12.02 -10.50 -3.26
N ALA A 92 -11.61 -10.82 -2.04
CA ALA A 92 -10.36 -11.50 -1.79
C ALA A 92 -10.33 -12.90 -2.44
N GLU A 93 -11.39 -13.69 -2.26
CA GLU A 93 -11.54 -15.01 -2.88
C GLU A 93 -11.51 -14.95 -4.42
N SER A 94 -12.24 -13.99 -5.00
CA SER A 94 -12.28 -13.81 -6.45
C SER A 94 -10.88 -13.51 -7.01
N ILE A 95 -10.12 -12.62 -6.39
CA ILE A 95 -8.77 -12.26 -6.85
C ILE A 95 -7.77 -13.39 -6.58
N ALA A 96 -7.86 -14.08 -5.44
CA ALA A 96 -6.95 -15.19 -5.10
C ALA A 96 -7.05 -16.37 -6.08
N ASN A 97 -8.19 -16.54 -6.74
CA ASN A 97 -8.44 -17.59 -7.73
C ASN A 97 -8.05 -17.19 -9.17
N ILE A 98 -7.50 -16.01 -9.39
CA ILE A 98 -7.06 -15.59 -10.73
C ILE A 98 -5.67 -16.18 -11.01
N ASP A 99 -5.55 -16.89 -12.13
CA ASP A 99 -4.28 -17.43 -12.60
C ASP A 99 -3.25 -16.28 -12.82
N GLY A 100 -2.02 -16.52 -12.36
CA GLY A 100 -0.94 -15.54 -12.41
C GLY A 100 -0.82 -14.65 -11.16
N ILE A 101 -1.85 -14.50 -10.34
CA ILE A 101 -1.77 -13.81 -9.05
C ILE A 101 -1.19 -14.74 -7.99
N ARG A 102 0.06 -14.47 -7.62
CA ARG A 102 0.82 -15.28 -6.63
C ARG A 102 0.75 -14.73 -5.21
N GLN A 103 0.44 -13.44 -5.07
CA GLN A 103 0.40 -12.77 -3.78
C GLN A 103 -0.82 -11.85 -3.68
N LEU A 104 -1.72 -12.16 -2.78
CA LEU A 104 -2.80 -11.26 -2.39
C LEU A 104 -2.49 -10.66 -1.02
N ALA A 105 -2.37 -9.35 -0.95
CA ALA A 105 -2.04 -8.63 0.27
C ALA A 105 -3.18 -7.69 0.67
N VAL A 106 -3.26 -7.36 1.97
CA VAL A 106 -4.14 -6.31 2.48
C VAL A 106 -3.34 -5.25 3.22
N THR A 107 -3.75 -3.98 3.11
CA THR A 107 -3.35 -2.92 4.04
C THR A 107 -4.57 -2.52 4.85
N THR A 108 -4.45 -2.52 6.16
CA THR A 108 -5.56 -2.30 7.09
C THR A 108 -5.09 -1.51 8.31
N ASN A 109 -6.01 -0.79 8.95
CA ASN A 109 -5.79 -0.21 10.28
C ASN A 109 -5.89 -1.27 11.41
N GLY A 110 -6.18 -2.52 11.08
CA GLY A 110 -6.17 -3.66 12.00
C GLY A 110 -7.38 -3.79 12.91
N TYR A 111 -8.30 -2.86 12.90
CA TYR A 111 -9.39 -2.80 13.87
C TYR A 111 -10.28 -4.06 13.89
N ARG A 112 -10.38 -4.79 12.78
CA ARG A 112 -11.13 -6.05 12.64
C ARG A 112 -10.27 -7.32 12.71
N MET A 113 -8.94 -7.20 12.71
CA MET A 113 -8.03 -8.35 12.58
C MET A 113 -8.27 -9.42 13.64
N ALA A 114 -8.43 -9.04 14.91
CA ALA A 114 -8.66 -9.99 16.00
C ALA A 114 -9.85 -10.93 15.73
N LYS A 115 -10.89 -10.42 15.06
CA LYS A 115 -12.10 -11.16 14.72
C LYS A 115 -11.99 -11.92 13.40
N ASP A 116 -11.52 -11.24 12.35
CA ASP A 116 -11.77 -11.68 10.96
C ASP A 116 -10.53 -12.24 10.26
N VAL A 117 -9.32 -12.18 10.85
CA VAL A 117 -8.07 -12.53 10.18
C VAL A 117 -7.98 -14.00 9.75
N ALA A 118 -8.67 -14.90 10.45
CA ALA A 118 -8.76 -16.32 10.07
C ALA A 118 -9.51 -16.51 8.74
N ASP A 119 -10.58 -15.74 8.54
CA ASP A 119 -11.36 -15.78 7.31
C ASP A 119 -10.61 -15.09 6.16
N TRP A 120 -9.82 -14.04 6.44
CA TRP A 120 -8.92 -13.45 5.45
C TRP A 120 -7.93 -14.47 4.89
N LYS A 121 -7.34 -15.29 5.77
CA LYS A 121 -6.40 -16.34 5.35
C LYS A 121 -7.07 -17.39 4.49
N LYS A 122 -8.28 -17.85 4.85
CA LYS A 122 -9.08 -18.78 4.05
C LYS A 122 -9.44 -18.20 2.68
N ALA A 123 -9.73 -16.89 2.61
CA ALA A 123 -10.03 -16.18 1.37
C ALA A 123 -8.79 -15.93 0.48
N GLY A 124 -7.62 -16.49 0.84
CA GLY A 124 -6.41 -16.40 0.03
C GLY A 124 -5.53 -15.17 0.28
N ILE A 125 -5.77 -14.38 1.33
CA ILE A 125 -4.87 -13.27 1.68
C ILE A 125 -3.57 -13.86 2.25
N THR A 126 -2.47 -13.65 1.53
CA THR A 126 -1.15 -14.21 1.86
C THR A 126 -0.27 -13.28 2.67
N SER A 127 -0.58 -11.97 2.70
CA SER A 127 0.27 -10.96 3.37
C SER A 127 -0.57 -9.83 3.96
N ILE A 128 -0.27 -9.47 5.21
CA ILE A 128 -0.94 -8.39 5.94
C ILE A 128 0.05 -7.25 6.16
N ASN A 129 -0.41 -6.02 5.87
CA ASN A 129 0.20 -4.80 6.35
C ASN A 129 -0.80 -4.12 7.30
N VAL A 130 -0.42 -3.94 8.55
CA VAL A 130 -1.24 -3.26 9.54
C VAL A 130 -0.59 -1.92 9.91
N SER A 131 -1.39 -0.88 10.09
CA SER A 131 -0.91 0.45 10.48
C SER A 131 -0.90 0.56 12.01
N VAL A 132 0.31 0.83 12.58
CA VAL A 132 0.51 1.09 14.01
C VAL A 132 1.54 2.21 14.12
N ASP A 133 1.05 3.43 14.32
CA ASP A 133 1.92 4.61 14.33
C ASP A 133 2.61 4.84 15.68
N SER A 134 2.17 4.17 16.74
CA SER A 134 2.76 4.26 18.07
C SER A 134 2.50 2.98 18.87
N LEU A 135 3.44 2.63 19.76
CA LEU A 135 3.28 1.57 20.76
C LEU A 135 2.75 2.10 22.10
N ASP A 136 2.63 3.42 22.26
CA ASP A 136 1.92 4.05 23.36
C ASP A 136 0.43 4.19 23.02
N PRO A 137 -0.51 3.59 23.79
CA PRO A 137 -1.95 3.68 23.51
C PRO A 137 -2.48 5.12 23.47
N LYS A 138 -1.91 6.04 24.25
CA LYS A 138 -2.32 7.46 24.27
C LYS A 138 -1.88 8.15 22.99
N MET A 139 -0.63 7.95 22.58
CA MET A 139 -0.09 8.49 21.35
C MET A 139 -0.79 7.88 20.13
N PHE A 140 -1.03 6.56 20.14
CA PHE A 140 -1.83 5.90 19.11
C PHE A 140 -3.22 6.57 18.94
N HIS A 141 -3.91 6.80 20.07
CA HIS A 141 -5.20 7.51 20.06
C HIS A 141 -5.06 8.95 19.55
N GLN A 142 -4.03 9.67 19.96
CA GLN A 142 -3.77 11.04 19.50
C GLN A 142 -3.58 11.11 17.97
N ILE A 143 -2.83 10.16 17.40
CA ILE A 143 -2.54 10.12 15.97
C ILE A 143 -3.76 9.64 15.17
N THR A 144 -4.45 8.59 15.62
CA THR A 144 -5.50 7.92 14.85
C THR A 144 -6.91 8.44 15.11
N GLY A 145 -7.10 9.20 16.20
CA GLY A 145 -8.41 9.66 16.67
C GLY A 145 -9.31 8.57 17.25
N ILE A 146 -8.78 7.35 17.47
CA ILE A 146 -9.58 6.17 17.87
C ILE A 146 -8.88 5.37 18.98
N ASN A 147 -9.64 4.99 20.02
CA ASN A 147 -9.14 4.14 21.11
C ASN A 147 -9.31 2.65 20.76
N LYS A 148 -8.44 2.13 19.88
CA LYS A 148 -8.46 0.75 19.37
C LYS A 148 -7.10 0.06 19.40
N PHE A 149 -6.14 0.60 20.15
CA PHE A 149 -4.79 0.07 20.24
C PHE A 149 -4.78 -1.42 20.61
N ASP A 150 -5.45 -1.80 21.69
CA ASP A 150 -5.47 -3.19 22.18
C ASP A 150 -6.14 -4.15 21.18
N ASP A 151 -7.18 -3.70 20.46
CA ASP A 151 -7.83 -4.50 19.42
C ASP A 151 -6.87 -4.78 18.26
N VAL A 152 -6.09 -3.78 17.86
CA VAL A 152 -5.08 -3.90 16.79
C VAL A 152 -3.96 -4.85 17.21
N MET A 153 -3.44 -4.70 18.44
CA MET A 153 -2.37 -5.55 18.97
C MET A 153 -2.82 -7.01 19.08
N ARG A 154 -4.01 -7.27 19.63
CA ARG A 154 -4.61 -8.63 19.63
C ARG A 154 -4.79 -9.16 18.21
N GLY A 155 -5.12 -8.31 17.25
CA GLY A 155 -5.22 -8.68 15.84
C GLY A 155 -3.90 -9.16 15.24
N ILE A 156 -2.79 -8.51 15.59
CA ILE A 156 -1.44 -8.92 15.18
C ILE A 156 -1.09 -10.29 15.77
N ASP A 157 -1.32 -10.49 17.07
CA ASP A 157 -1.07 -11.77 17.73
C ASP A 157 -1.94 -12.88 17.10
N ARG A 158 -3.21 -12.59 16.85
CA ARG A 158 -4.13 -13.53 16.19
C ARG A 158 -3.68 -13.90 14.77
N ALA A 159 -3.05 -12.99 14.03
CA ALA A 159 -2.52 -13.31 12.72
C ALA A 159 -1.43 -14.39 12.80
N PHE A 160 -0.55 -14.35 13.78
CA PHE A 160 0.44 -15.41 14.00
C PHE A 160 -0.21 -16.74 14.41
N GLU A 161 -1.18 -16.71 15.30
CA GLU A 161 -1.93 -17.92 15.73
C GLU A 161 -2.61 -18.64 14.57
N VAL A 162 -3.18 -17.89 13.60
CA VAL A 162 -3.77 -18.50 12.40
C VAL A 162 -2.74 -18.85 11.33
N GLY A 163 -1.45 -18.68 11.62
CA GLY A 163 -0.32 -19.18 10.81
C GLY A 163 0.18 -18.21 9.73
N TYR A 164 0.07 -16.89 9.92
CA TYR A 164 0.89 -15.98 9.13
C TYR A 164 2.32 -15.99 9.67
N ASN A 165 3.28 -16.33 8.82
CA ASN A 165 4.69 -16.42 9.23
C ASN A 165 5.34 -15.07 9.46
N LYS A 166 4.77 -14.00 8.89
CA LYS A 166 5.26 -12.62 8.98
C LYS A 166 4.11 -11.64 8.85
N VAL A 167 4.07 -10.64 9.73
CA VAL A 167 3.19 -9.48 9.64
C VAL A 167 4.04 -8.24 9.35
N LYS A 168 3.57 -7.41 8.44
CA LYS A 168 4.19 -6.12 8.14
C LYS A 168 3.44 -5.03 8.88
N VAL A 169 4.16 -4.25 9.67
CA VAL A 169 3.60 -3.13 10.43
C VAL A 169 4.13 -1.83 9.85
N ASN A 170 3.25 -0.92 9.49
CA ASN A 170 3.62 0.40 8.96
C ASN A 170 3.39 1.46 10.03
N SER A 171 4.34 2.37 10.20
CA SER A 171 4.22 3.57 11.00
C SER A 171 4.69 4.76 10.18
N VAL A 172 3.91 5.83 10.13
CA VAL A 172 4.37 7.11 9.57
C VAL A 172 5.26 7.77 10.60
N LEU A 173 6.52 8.04 10.21
CA LEU A 173 7.51 8.68 11.07
C LEU A 173 7.22 10.17 11.16
N MET A 174 6.92 10.67 12.37
CA MET A 174 6.53 12.04 12.62
C MET A 174 7.32 12.65 13.77
N LYS A 175 8.07 13.72 13.47
CA LYS A 175 8.81 14.51 14.46
C LYS A 175 7.87 15.08 15.52
N ASN A 176 8.29 15.07 16.78
CA ASN A 176 7.53 15.54 17.95
C ASN A 176 6.25 14.73 18.26
N LEU A 177 6.04 13.59 17.60
CA LEU A 177 4.97 12.64 17.91
C LEU A 177 5.57 11.28 18.27
N ASN A 178 5.92 10.46 17.28
CA ASN A 178 6.41 9.09 17.51
C ASN A 178 7.91 8.89 17.20
N ASP A 179 8.65 9.95 16.88
CA ASP A 179 10.08 9.90 16.53
C ASP A 179 10.97 9.37 17.65
N LYS A 180 10.52 9.45 18.90
CA LYS A 180 11.24 8.92 20.09
C LYS A 180 10.96 7.45 20.38
N GLU A 181 9.99 6.83 19.72
CA GLU A 181 9.58 5.44 19.99
C GLU A 181 10.42 4.40 19.21
N PHE A 182 11.40 4.81 18.42
CA PHE A 182 12.19 3.90 17.59
C PHE A 182 12.81 2.73 18.38
N GLU A 183 13.40 3.01 19.55
CA GLU A 183 13.98 1.95 20.41
C GLU A 183 12.91 0.99 20.95
N GLN A 184 11.73 1.49 21.26
CA GLN A 184 10.61 0.66 21.72
C GLN A 184 10.16 -0.29 20.59
N PHE A 185 10.09 0.20 19.36
CA PHE A 185 9.81 -0.64 18.19
C PHE A 185 10.91 -1.69 17.97
N LEU A 186 12.20 -1.36 18.17
CA LEU A 186 13.28 -2.35 18.07
C LEU A 186 13.10 -3.46 19.12
N VAL A 187 12.83 -3.10 20.37
CA VAL A 187 12.55 -4.08 21.44
C VAL A 187 11.34 -4.96 21.05
N TRP A 188 10.28 -4.35 20.54
CA TRP A 188 9.05 -5.06 20.18
C TRP A 188 9.24 -6.09 19.07
N VAL A 189 10.10 -5.83 18.07
CA VAL A 189 10.36 -6.74 16.95
C VAL A 189 11.48 -7.75 17.22
N LYS A 190 12.16 -7.67 18.37
CA LYS A 190 13.33 -8.51 18.67
C LYS A 190 12.98 -10.00 18.56
N ASP A 191 11.92 -10.42 19.25
CA ASP A 191 11.50 -11.81 19.35
C ASP A 191 10.24 -12.12 18.53
N ARG A 192 9.85 -11.21 17.62
CA ARG A 192 8.63 -11.33 16.82
C ARG A 192 8.94 -11.26 15.33
N PRO A 193 8.41 -12.14 14.47
CA PRO A 193 8.64 -12.11 13.02
C PRO A 193 7.84 -10.99 12.34
N ILE A 194 8.01 -9.76 12.86
CA ILE A 194 7.37 -8.54 12.36
C ILE A 194 8.36 -7.80 11.46
N GLN A 195 7.91 -7.40 10.27
CA GLN A 195 8.63 -6.40 9.49
C GLN A 195 8.06 -5.02 9.81
N MET A 196 8.69 -4.31 10.74
CA MET A 196 8.34 -2.94 11.08
C MET A 196 8.82 -1.98 9.99
N ARG A 197 7.95 -1.11 9.48
CA ARG A 197 8.24 -0.17 8.40
C ARG A 197 7.94 1.24 8.81
N PHE A 198 8.97 2.05 8.87
CA PHE A 198 8.84 3.50 9.06
C PHE A 198 8.70 4.16 7.69
N ILE A 199 7.65 4.95 7.54
CA ILE A 199 7.33 5.69 6.32
C ILE A 199 7.58 7.16 6.61
N GLU A 200 8.50 7.76 5.89
CA GLU A 200 8.74 9.20 5.94
C GLU A 200 7.46 9.94 5.57
N LEU A 201 7.07 10.92 6.41
CA LEU A 201 5.87 11.71 6.19
C LEU A 201 5.92 12.38 4.82
N MET A 202 4.85 12.21 4.04
CA MET A 202 4.75 12.77 2.70
C MET A 202 3.87 14.00 2.71
N GLN A 203 4.31 15.05 2.01
CA GLN A 203 3.49 16.22 1.77
C GLN A 203 2.28 15.86 0.89
N THR A 204 1.09 16.24 1.29
CA THR A 204 -0.17 15.98 0.58
C THR A 204 -1.09 17.19 0.68
N GLY A 205 -1.53 17.70 -0.49
CA GLY A 205 -2.56 18.72 -0.56
C GLY A 205 -2.32 19.93 0.34
N GLU A 206 -3.31 20.30 1.13
CA GLU A 206 -3.34 21.51 1.98
C GLU A 206 -2.64 21.32 3.35
N MET A 207 -1.88 20.23 3.55
CA MET A 207 -1.28 19.89 4.84
C MET A 207 0.16 20.42 5.02
N ASP A 208 0.52 21.51 4.35
CA ASP A 208 1.88 22.07 4.38
C ASP A 208 2.37 22.38 5.80
N SER A 209 1.55 23.02 6.61
CA SER A 209 1.90 23.36 8.01
C SER A 209 2.10 22.13 8.90
N PHE A 210 1.33 21.05 8.66
CA PHE A 210 1.51 19.77 9.37
C PHE A 210 2.80 19.10 8.90
N PHE A 211 3.06 19.08 7.61
CA PHE A 211 4.28 18.55 7.04
C PHE A 211 5.52 19.24 7.59
N ASP A 212 5.59 20.57 7.51
CA ASP A 212 6.73 21.37 7.99
C ASP A 212 7.05 21.12 9.48
N LYS A 213 6.00 20.95 10.28
CA LYS A 213 6.13 20.72 11.72
C LYS A 213 6.58 19.29 12.05
N HIS A 214 6.15 18.30 11.28
CA HIS A 214 6.27 16.89 11.66
C HIS A 214 7.13 16.06 10.70
N HIS A 215 7.62 16.61 9.59
CA HIS A 215 8.51 15.87 8.72
C HIS A 215 9.85 15.58 9.40
N LEU A 216 10.30 14.34 9.23
CA LEU A 216 11.60 13.85 9.67
C LEU A 216 12.13 12.87 8.63
N SER A 217 13.33 13.12 8.11
CA SER A 217 13.96 12.22 7.15
C SER A 217 14.24 10.86 7.75
N GLY A 218 13.87 9.81 7.03
CA GLY A 218 14.16 8.42 7.40
C GLY A 218 15.65 8.08 7.41
N GLN A 219 16.50 8.92 6.81
CA GLN A 219 17.96 8.71 6.77
C GLN A 219 18.57 8.63 8.18
N VAL A 220 18.03 9.39 9.14
CA VAL A 220 18.46 9.33 10.55
C VAL A 220 18.35 7.91 11.13
N LEU A 221 17.27 7.17 10.76
CA LEU A 221 17.08 5.80 11.19
C LEU A 221 17.99 4.82 10.43
N VAL A 222 18.26 5.06 9.14
CA VAL A 222 19.22 4.26 8.36
C VAL A 222 20.60 4.31 9.01
N ASP A 223 21.10 5.51 9.30
CA ASP A 223 22.42 5.70 9.90
C ASP A 223 22.52 5.01 11.27
N LYS A 224 21.46 5.09 12.07
CA LYS A 224 21.37 4.42 13.36
C LYS A 224 21.37 2.90 13.24
N LEU A 225 20.63 2.34 12.28
CA LEU A 225 20.59 0.90 12.02
C LEU A 225 21.99 0.37 11.60
N LEU A 226 22.60 1.02 10.61
CA LEU A 226 23.94 0.62 10.12
C LEU A 226 24.99 0.68 11.24
N LYS A 227 24.99 1.74 12.07
CA LYS A 227 25.90 1.88 13.22
C LYS A 227 25.71 0.76 14.22
N ASN A 228 24.49 0.20 14.36
CA ASN A 228 24.17 -0.87 15.28
C ASN A 228 24.19 -2.28 14.63
N GLY A 229 24.89 -2.46 13.51
CA GLY A 229 25.13 -3.78 12.92
C GLY A 229 24.02 -4.35 12.04
N TRP A 230 22.97 -3.56 11.77
CA TRP A 230 21.92 -3.98 10.84
C TRP A 230 22.44 -3.98 9.39
N THR A 231 22.01 -4.95 8.60
CA THR A 231 22.42 -5.13 7.20
C THR A 231 21.27 -4.97 6.23
N LEU A 232 21.50 -4.22 5.14
CA LEU A 232 20.50 -4.02 4.09
C LEU A 232 20.28 -5.31 3.28
N GLN A 233 19.02 -5.69 3.09
CA GLN A 233 18.62 -6.86 2.30
C GLN A 233 18.37 -6.53 0.83
N HIS A 234 18.66 -7.49 -0.03
CA HIS A 234 18.31 -7.40 -1.45
C HIS A 234 16.78 -7.51 -1.64
N LYS A 235 16.27 -6.73 -2.60
CA LYS A 235 14.83 -6.74 -2.96
C LYS A 235 14.52 -7.79 -4.02
N SER A 236 13.37 -8.43 -3.89
CA SER A 236 12.72 -9.17 -4.97
C SER A 236 11.96 -8.22 -5.91
N HIS A 237 11.65 -8.67 -7.14
CA HIS A 237 10.91 -7.86 -8.13
C HIS A 237 9.47 -7.51 -7.70
N THR A 238 8.85 -8.32 -6.84
CA THR A 238 7.51 -8.05 -6.28
C THR A 238 7.54 -7.27 -4.96
N ASP A 239 8.73 -6.91 -4.45
CA ASP A 239 8.83 -6.15 -3.21
C ASP A 239 8.37 -4.70 -3.40
N GLY A 240 7.94 -4.11 -2.29
CA GLY A 240 7.58 -2.70 -2.22
C GLY A 240 8.80 -1.78 -2.15
N PRO A 241 8.58 -0.48 -1.87
CA PRO A 241 9.66 0.53 -1.89
C PRO A 241 10.59 0.45 -0.68
N ALA A 242 10.23 -0.27 0.38
CA ALA A 242 10.99 -0.29 1.62
C ALA A 242 12.43 -0.80 1.41
N LYS A 243 13.42 -0.10 1.96
CA LYS A 243 14.74 -0.65 2.24
C LYS A 243 14.62 -1.49 3.51
N VAL A 244 14.89 -2.77 3.43
CA VAL A 244 14.71 -3.71 4.56
C VAL A 244 16.04 -4.04 5.16
N PHE A 245 16.14 -3.92 6.48
CA PHE A 245 17.32 -4.23 7.27
C PHE A 245 17.04 -5.40 8.20
N THR A 246 18.03 -6.28 8.37
CA THR A 246 18.02 -7.42 9.29
C THR A 246 19.22 -7.38 10.22
N HIS A 247 19.08 -8.02 11.38
CA HIS A 247 20.14 -8.16 12.36
C HIS A 247 20.12 -9.59 12.93
N PRO A 248 21.26 -10.26 13.19
CA PRO A 248 21.29 -11.65 13.65
C PRO A 248 20.56 -11.90 14.99
N ASP A 249 20.54 -10.90 15.87
CA ASP A 249 19.91 -10.99 17.20
C ASP A 249 18.40 -10.67 17.18
N TYR A 250 17.81 -10.47 16.01
CA TYR A 250 16.40 -10.07 15.87
C TYR A 250 15.65 -11.03 14.95
N SER A 251 14.49 -11.50 15.41
CA SER A 251 13.54 -12.26 14.57
C SER A 251 12.80 -11.37 13.57
N GLY A 252 12.63 -10.10 13.91
CA GLY A 252 11.96 -9.12 13.06
C GLY A 252 12.92 -8.34 12.18
N GLU A 253 12.34 -7.51 11.32
CA GLU A 253 13.05 -6.70 10.33
C GLU A 253 12.63 -5.24 10.44
N ILE A 254 13.50 -4.32 10.05
CA ILE A 254 13.19 -2.89 9.95
C ILE A 254 13.20 -2.47 8.49
N GLY A 255 12.12 -1.85 8.05
CA GLY A 255 11.97 -1.30 6.70
C GLY A 255 11.89 0.23 6.74
N LEU A 256 12.52 0.90 5.79
CA LEU A 256 12.43 2.36 5.63
C LEU A 256 11.83 2.68 4.26
N ILE A 257 10.79 3.51 4.22
CA ILE A 257 10.18 4.04 2.99
C ILE A 257 10.45 5.55 2.99
N MET A 258 11.37 5.98 2.14
CA MET A 258 11.89 7.35 2.09
C MET A 258 11.61 7.97 0.72
N PRO A 259 10.43 8.55 0.49
CA PRO A 259 10.04 9.08 -0.82
C PRO A 259 10.92 10.23 -1.32
N TYR A 260 11.53 10.99 -0.40
CA TYR A 260 12.41 12.12 -0.74
C TYR A 260 13.83 11.69 -1.13
N GLU A 261 14.13 10.41 -1.08
CA GLU A 261 15.43 9.89 -1.53
C GLU A 261 15.57 9.98 -3.05
N LYS A 262 16.73 10.44 -3.53
CA LYS A 262 17.03 10.73 -4.95
C LYS A 262 16.67 9.60 -5.92
N ASN A 263 16.88 8.34 -5.54
CA ASN A 263 16.65 7.17 -6.41
C ASN A 263 15.36 6.39 -6.08
N PHE A 264 14.45 6.96 -5.30
CA PHE A 264 13.24 6.27 -4.85
C PHE A 264 12.37 5.75 -6.01
N CYS A 265 12.28 6.50 -7.10
CA CYS A 265 11.47 6.15 -8.26
C CYS A 265 12.11 5.15 -9.21
N ALA A 266 13.44 4.98 -9.18
CA ALA A 266 14.17 4.11 -10.11
C ALA A 266 13.72 2.64 -10.03
N SER A 267 13.35 2.15 -8.83
CA SER A 267 12.85 0.79 -8.60
C SER A 267 11.32 0.71 -8.46
N CYS A 268 10.58 1.68 -9.00
CA CYS A 268 9.13 1.69 -8.90
C CYS A 268 8.50 0.58 -9.76
N ASN A 269 7.78 -0.34 -9.13
CA ASN A 269 7.14 -1.50 -9.75
C ASN A 269 5.61 -1.52 -9.53
N ARG A 270 5.00 -0.36 -9.19
CA ARG A 270 3.61 -0.31 -8.71
C ARG A 270 2.74 0.59 -9.56
N LEU A 271 1.56 0.09 -9.89
CA LEU A 271 0.43 0.86 -10.37
C LEU A 271 -0.65 0.89 -9.29
N ARG A 272 -1.60 1.82 -9.43
CA ARG A 272 -2.70 1.99 -8.48
C ARG A 272 -4.01 2.13 -9.24
N VAL A 273 -5.07 1.53 -8.71
CA VAL A 273 -6.43 1.82 -9.18
C VAL A 273 -7.26 2.24 -7.99
N SER A 274 -8.00 3.34 -8.15
CA SER A 274 -8.89 3.87 -7.12
C SER A 274 -10.16 3.02 -6.98
N ALA A 275 -10.86 3.18 -5.87
CA ALA A 275 -12.14 2.51 -5.62
C ALA A 275 -13.23 2.81 -6.67
N LYS A 276 -13.05 3.84 -7.48
CA LYS A 276 -13.96 4.28 -8.55
C LYS A 276 -13.52 3.86 -9.95
N GLY A 277 -12.38 3.13 -10.06
CA GLY A 277 -11.89 2.58 -11.32
C GLY A 277 -10.96 3.51 -12.10
N LYS A 278 -10.34 4.49 -11.47
CA LYS A 278 -9.31 5.34 -12.11
C LYS A 278 -7.92 4.76 -11.90
N LEU A 279 -7.16 4.60 -12.99
CA LEU A 279 -5.75 4.21 -12.97
C LEU A 279 -4.87 5.40 -12.61
N HIS A 280 -4.02 5.25 -11.63
CA HIS A 280 -3.03 6.23 -11.21
C HIS A 280 -1.62 5.66 -11.38
N LEU A 281 -0.83 6.31 -12.20
CA LEU A 281 0.53 5.89 -12.51
C LEU A 281 1.51 6.19 -11.36
N CYS A 282 1.20 7.19 -10.53
CA CYS A 282 1.99 7.60 -9.38
C CYS A 282 1.07 7.93 -8.19
N LEU A 283 1.61 7.86 -6.97
CA LEU A 283 0.93 8.34 -5.76
C LEU A 283 0.76 9.86 -5.79
N PHE A 284 1.75 10.57 -6.33
CA PHE A 284 1.84 12.02 -6.45
C PHE A 284 1.58 12.50 -7.89
N GLY A 285 0.69 11.82 -8.59
CA GLY A 285 0.38 12.13 -9.99
C GLY A 285 -0.85 13.01 -10.13
N GLU A 286 -1.14 13.30 -11.37
CA GLU A 286 -2.33 14.01 -11.83
C GLU A 286 -3.62 13.20 -11.60
N GLU A 287 -4.75 13.71 -12.11
CA GLU A 287 -6.00 12.96 -12.14
C GLU A 287 -5.81 11.57 -12.79
N GLY A 288 -6.49 10.57 -12.23
CA GLY A 288 -6.41 9.20 -12.73
C GLY A 288 -7.12 9.05 -14.08
N ILE A 289 -6.67 8.04 -14.82
CA ILE A 289 -7.21 7.66 -16.14
C ILE A 289 -8.41 6.74 -15.91
N GLU A 290 -9.55 7.07 -16.51
CA GLU A 290 -10.79 6.31 -16.36
C GLU A 290 -10.66 4.91 -17.01
N LEU A 291 -11.01 3.86 -16.25
CA LEU A 291 -11.04 2.48 -16.73
C LEU A 291 -12.43 1.84 -16.59
N ARG A 292 -13.32 2.44 -15.78
CA ARG A 292 -14.57 1.79 -15.38
C ARG A 292 -15.50 1.50 -16.58
N ASP A 293 -15.50 2.35 -17.59
CA ASP A 293 -16.26 2.16 -18.83
C ASP A 293 -15.89 0.86 -19.56
N LEU A 294 -14.69 0.33 -19.34
CA LEU A 294 -14.16 -0.90 -19.94
C LEU A 294 -14.22 -2.12 -19.00
N LEU A 295 -14.87 -2.01 -17.85
CA LEU A 295 -15.02 -3.11 -16.90
C LEU A 295 -16.41 -3.78 -16.94
N GLN A 296 -17.25 -3.44 -17.91
CA GLN A 296 -18.66 -3.85 -17.95
C GLN A 296 -18.84 -5.23 -18.61
N SER A 297 -17.99 -5.60 -19.55
CA SER A 297 -18.05 -6.86 -20.32
C SER A 297 -16.66 -7.43 -20.53
N HIS A 298 -16.58 -8.76 -20.55
CA HIS A 298 -15.33 -9.49 -20.86
C HIS A 298 -14.81 -9.18 -22.27
N GLU A 299 -15.69 -8.83 -23.20
CA GLU A 299 -15.35 -8.46 -24.59
C GLU A 299 -14.51 -7.18 -24.66
N GLN A 300 -14.51 -6.37 -23.61
CA GLN A 300 -13.74 -5.14 -23.51
C GLN A 300 -12.29 -5.36 -23.02
N GLN A 301 -11.89 -6.59 -22.73
CA GLN A 301 -10.60 -6.93 -22.10
C GLN A 301 -9.41 -6.40 -22.90
N ASP A 302 -9.38 -6.63 -24.22
CA ASP A 302 -8.27 -6.18 -25.07
C ASP A 302 -8.17 -4.64 -25.11
N ILE A 303 -9.32 -3.96 -25.15
CA ILE A 303 -9.37 -2.49 -25.15
C ILE A 303 -8.90 -1.94 -23.78
N LEU A 304 -9.29 -2.60 -22.69
CA LEU A 304 -8.85 -2.26 -21.34
C LEU A 304 -7.33 -2.39 -21.21
N GLN A 305 -6.75 -3.51 -21.65
CA GLN A 305 -5.31 -3.75 -21.62
C GLN A 305 -4.56 -2.71 -22.48
N ALA A 306 -5.08 -2.40 -23.68
CA ALA A 306 -4.50 -1.39 -24.54
C ALA A 306 -4.51 0.01 -23.91
N ARG A 307 -5.60 0.39 -23.23
CA ARG A 307 -5.70 1.67 -22.48
C ARG A 307 -4.70 1.73 -21.34
N ILE A 308 -4.57 0.65 -20.54
CA ILE A 308 -3.60 0.56 -19.45
C ILE A 308 -2.16 0.70 -19.99
N PHE A 309 -1.84 -0.03 -21.06
CA PHE A 309 -0.51 0.02 -21.67
C PHE A 309 -0.21 1.43 -22.23
N SER A 310 -1.14 2.02 -22.97
CA SER A 310 -1.00 3.38 -23.50
C SER A 310 -0.80 4.42 -22.40
N ALA A 311 -1.59 4.31 -21.32
CA ALA A 311 -1.45 5.18 -20.15
C ALA A 311 -0.06 5.08 -19.54
N LEU A 312 0.49 3.86 -19.43
CA LEU A 312 1.79 3.62 -18.82
C LEU A 312 2.94 4.30 -19.59
N GLN A 313 2.78 4.49 -20.92
CA GLN A 313 3.77 5.23 -21.72
C GLN A 313 3.86 6.72 -21.34
N GLY A 314 2.83 7.28 -20.69
CA GLY A 314 2.84 8.63 -20.13
C GLY A 314 3.39 8.75 -18.71
N LYS A 315 3.88 7.65 -18.11
CA LYS A 315 4.41 7.68 -16.75
C LYS A 315 5.71 8.46 -16.67
N ARG A 316 5.76 9.41 -15.71
CA ARG A 316 6.96 10.22 -15.46
C ARG A 316 8.09 9.39 -14.85
N GLU A 317 9.34 9.78 -15.09
CA GLU A 317 10.51 9.14 -14.52
C GLU A 317 10.52 9.26 -12.99
N HIS A 318 10.28 10.45 -12.47
CA HIS A 318 10.27 10.75 -11.05
C HIS A 318 8.94 11.40 -10.61
N HIS A 319 8.59 11.28 -9.34
CA HIS A 319 7.68 12.22 -8.69
C HIS A 319 8.46 13.51 -8.35
N TYR A 320 7.75 14.59 -8.13
CA TYR A 320 8.37 15.90 -7.89
C TYR A 320 8.19 16.41 -6.45
N LEU A 321 8.01 15.52 -5.47
CA LEU A 321 7.90 15.89 -4.05
C LEU A 321 9.08 16.74 -3.55
N HIS A 322 10.29 16.45 -4.04
CA HIS A 322 11.51 17.17 -3.65
C HIS A 322 11.56 18.62 -4.16
N VAL A 323 10.66 19.01 -5.06
CA VAL A 323 10.46 20.39 -5.52
C VAL A 323 9.11 20.95 -5.11
N GLY A 324 8.43 20.29 -4.14
CA GLY A 324 7.16 20.75 -3.58
C GLY A 324 5.91 20.39 -4.39
N ASP A 325 6.04 19.61 -5.48
CA ASP A 325 4.88 19.13 -6.24
C ASP A 325 4.37 17.83 -5.62
N SER A 326 3.36 17.94 -4.76
CA SER A 326 2.66 16.80 -4.12
C SER A 326 1.54 16.22 -4.99
N GLY A 327 1.30 16.78 -6.19
CA GLY A 327 0.18 16.43 -7.05
C GLY A 327 -1.16 17.04 -6.58
N VAL A 328 -2.25 16.65 -7.24
CA VAL A 328 -3.59 17.25 -7.06
C VAL A 328 -4.42 16.63 -5.91
N ARG A 329 -3.80 15.96 -4.95
CA ARG A 329 -4.56 15.17 -3.97
C ARG A 329 -4.55 15.75 -2.59
N ASN A 330 -5.74 15.91 -2.02
CA ASN A 330 -5.94 16.40 -0.67
C ASN A 330 -5.67 15.30 0.39
N HIS A 331 -5.82 14.01 0.03
CA HIS A 331 -5.56 12.89 0.94
C HIS A 331 -5.21 11.59 0.22
N LEU A 332 -4.51 10.68 0.92
CA LEU A 332 -4.02 9.42 0.36
C LEU A 332 -5.06 8.28 0.37
N ALA A 333 -6.14 8.39 1.13
CA ALA A 333 -7.14 7.32 1.34
C ALA A 333 -7.83 6.88 0.05
N SER A 334 -8.05 7.78 -0.91
CA SER A 334 -8.79 7.49 -2.16
C SER A 334 -8.07 6.51 -3.10
N ILE A 335 -6.76 6.35 -2.95
CA ILE A 335 -5.92 5.49 -3.81
C ILE A 335 -5.05 4.52 -3.03
N GLY A 336 -5.35 4.39 -1.76
CA GLY A 336 -4.66 3.49 -0.88
C GLY A 336 -3.21 3.89 -0.65
N GLY A 337 -3.03 4.95 0.07
CA GLY A 337 -1.72 5.48 0.49
C GLY A 337 -0.88 4.51 1.28
#